data_53e8c5df6f1d4efccd77899d47d8a786
#
_entry.id   53e8c5df6f1d4efccd77899d47d8a786
#
_cell.length_a   1.000
_cell.length_b   1.000
_cell.length_c   1.000
_cell.angle_alpha   90.00
_cell.angle_beta   90.00
_cell.angle_gamma   90.00
#
_symmetry.space_group_name_H-M   'P 1'
#
loop_
_entity.id
_entity.type
_entity.pdbx_description
1 polymer ?
#
loop_
_entity_poly.entity_id
_entity_poly.type
_entity_poly.pdbx_seq_one_letter_code
_entity_poly.pdbx_strand_id
1 'polypeptide(L)' 'MQLLVGSRWTDSQGREFVIDAVGDNGAEIWVNYTRTGDRTSYRCLAEAFTHRFSRTEHDSRA' A
#
# COMPACT_ATOMS: atom_id res chain seq x y z
N MET A 1 0.88 -3.10 -12.62
CA MET A 1 0.47 -2.29 -11.47
C MET A 1 1.68 -1.74 -10.75
N GLN A 2 1.61 -0.50 -10.36
CA GLN A 2 2.74 0.16 -9.69
C GLN A 2 2.40 0.47 -8.25
N LEU A 3 3.34 0.16 -7.38
CA LEU A 3 3.21 0.46 -5.96
C LEU A 3 4.09 1.67 -5.68
N LEU A 4 3.48 2.83 -5.73
CA LEU A 4 4.21 4.09 -5.61
C LEU A 4 4.25 4.56 -4.17
N VAL A 5 5.43 5.00 -3.74
CA VAL A 5 5.57 5.60 -2.42
C VAL A 5 4.67 6.82 -2.35
N GLY A 6 3.94 6.93 -1.25
CA GLY A 6 3.00 8.02 -1.05
C GLY A 6 1.60 7.74 -1.56
N SER A 7 1.40 6.64 -2.27
CA SER A 7 0.06 6.30 -2.76
C SER A 7 -0.79 5.74 -1.63
N ARG A 8 -2.09 5.89 -1.77
CA ARG A 8 -3.05 5.48 -0.74
C ARG A 8 -3.79 4.23 -1.19
N TRP A 9 -4.01 3.36 -0.23
CA TRP A 9 -4.65 2.08 -0.47
C TRP A 9 -5.67 1.80 0.62
N THR A 10 -6.69 1.03 0.29
CA THR A 10 -7.78 0.72 1.22
C THR A 10 -7.92 -0.78 1.34
N ASP A 11 -8.09 -1.28 2.56
CA ASP A 11 -8.30 -2.70 2.77
C ASP A 11 -9.79 -3.04 2.68
N SER A 12 -10.12 -4.31 2.93
CA SER A 12 -11.49 -4.77 2.78
C SER A 12 -12.43 -4.18 3.84
N GLN A 13 -11.88 -3.59 4.89
CA GLN A 13 -12.68 -2.97 5.94
C GLN A 13 -12.76 -1.46 5.79
N GLY A 14 -12.24 -0.94 4.70
CA GLY A 14 -12.30 0.49 4.44
C GLY A 14 -11.22 1.30 5.12
N ARG A 15 -10.25 0.65 5.75
CA ARG A 15 -9.16 1.37 6.40
C ARG A 15 -8.14 1.80 5.35
N GLU A 16 -7.61 3.00 5.52
CA GLU A 16 -6.70 3.58 4.55
C GLU A 16 -5.26 3.47 5.01
N PHE A 17 -4.39 3.16 4.07
CA PHE A 17 -2.96 3.04 4.32
C PHE A 17 -2.18 3.79 3.27
N VAL A 18 -0.97 4.20 3.63
CA VAL A 18 -0.07 4.90 2.73
C VAL A 18 1.20 4.09 2.60
N ILE A 19 1.66 3.93 1.38
CA ILE A 19 2.92 3.23 1.14
C ILE A 19 4.07 4.15 1.50
N ASP A 20 4.92 3.70 2.42
CA ASP A 20 6.07 4.47 2.88
C ASP A 20 7.31 4.18 2.06
N ALA A 21 7.50 2.92 1.69
CA ALA A 21 8.69 2.52 0.97
C ALA A 21 8.43 1.22 0.23
N VAL A 22 9.16 1.03 -0.85
CA VAL A 22 9.10 -0.19 -1.63
C VAL A 22 10.53 -0.69 -1.79
N GLY A 23 10.76 -1.94 -1.40
CA GLY A 23 12.07 -2.54 -1.48
C GLY A 23 12.08 -3.70 -2.44
N ASP A 24 13.23 -3.96 -3.03
CA ASP A 24 13.41 -5.03 -4.00
C ASP A 24 14.77 -5.66 -3.76
N ASN A 25 14.78 -6.96 -3.50
CA ASN A 25 16.03 -7.66 -3.25
C ASN A 25 16.43 -8.54 -4.45
N GLY A 26 15.81 -8.30 -5.61
CA GLY A 26 16.11 -9.05 -6.82
C GLY A 26 15.22 -10.26 -7.02
N ALA A 27 14.65 -10.79 -5.94
CA ALA A 27 13.77 -11.95 -6.01
C ALA A 27 12.36 -11.59 -5.57
N GLU A 28 12.24 -10.67 -4.63
CA GLU A 28 10.96 -10.29 -4.06
C GLU A 28 10.89 -8.80 -3.91
N ILE A 29 9.67 -8.29 -4.00
CA ILE A 29 9.39 -6.88 -3.78
C ILE A 29 8.60 -6.75 -2.48
N TRP A 30 9.07 -5.89 -1.58
CA TRP A 30 8.46 -5.67 -0.28
C TRP A 30 7.85 -4.28 -0.23
N VAL A 31 6.74 -4.17 0.48
CA VAL A 31 6.05 -2.89 0.65
C VAL A 31 5.99 -2.59 2.14
N ASN A 32 6.42 -1.40 2.51
CA ASN A 32 6.24 -0.88 3.85
C ASN A 32 5.12 0.14 3.80
N TYR A 33 4.18 0.04 4.71
CA TYR A 33 3.02 0.92 4.70
C TYR A 33 2.59 1.24 6.12
N THR A 34 1.87 2.35 6.28
CA THR A 34 1.42 2.84 7.57
C THR A 34 -0.05 3.17 7.46
N ARG A 35 -0.81 2.79 8.46
CA ARG A 35 -2.24 3.13 8.51
C ARG A 35 -2.38 4.63 8.72
N THR A 36 -3.24 5.26 7.91
CA THR A 36 -3.49 6.69 8.02
C THR A 36 -4.05 7.01 9.40
N GLY A 37 -3.42 7.95 10.08
CA GLY A 37 -3.83 8.34 11.42
C GLY A 37 -3.24 7.49 12.52
N ASP A 38 -2.33 6.57 12.15
CA ASP A 38 -1.70 5.69 13.12
C ASP A 38 -0.21 5.76 12.89
N ARG A 39 0.56 5.32 13.87
CA ARG A 39 2.02 5.30 13.76
C ARG A 39 2.57 3.91 13.52
N THR A 40 1.70 2.93 13.48
CA THR A 40 2.12 1.56 13.28
C THR A 40 2.51 1.32 11.84
N SER A 41 3.71 0.81 11.64
CA SER A 41 4.20 0.47 10.30
C SER A 41 4.05 -1.02 10.08
N TYR A 42 3.74 -1.38 8.84
CA TYR A 42 3.55 -2.75 8.44
C TYR A 42 4.43 -3.04 7.23
N ARG A 43 4.64 -4.32 6.98
CA ARG A 43 5.46 -4.74 5.87
C ARG A 43 4.98 -6.07 5.34
N CYS A 44 4.90 -6.18 4.04
CA CYS A 44 4.53 -7.45 3.42
C CYS A 44 5.05 -7.49 2.00
N LEU A 45 4.96 -8.66 1.39
CA LEU A 45 5.32 -8.82 -0.02
C LEU A 45 4.33 -8.03 -0.87
N ALA A 46 4.83 -7.46 -1.96
CA ALA A 46 4.00 -6.68 -2.87
C ALA A 46 2.82 -7.48 -3.38
N GLU A 47 3.04 -8.75 -3.67
CA GLU A 47 1.98 -9.62 -4.15
C GLU A 47 0.87 -9.76 -3.12
N ALA A 48 1.24 -9.97 -1.86
CA ALA A 48 0.25 -10.06 -0.78
C ALA A 48 -0.47 -8.75 -0.59
N PHE A 49 0.26 -7.66 -0.73
CA PHE A 49 -0.32 -6.33 -0.57
C PHE A 49 -1.42 -6.09 -1.60
N THR A 50 -1.14 -6.39 -2.85
CA THR A 50 -2.11 -6.14 -3.93
C THR A 50 -3.33 -7.05 -3.82
N HIS A 51 -3.21 -8.18 -3.12
CA HIS A 51 -4.35 -9.05 -2.89
C HIS A 51 -5.25 -8.55 -1.77
N ARG A 52 -4.68 -7.85 -0.80
CA ARG A 52 -5.43 -7.41 0.38
C ARG A 52 -5.95 -6.00 0.25
N PHE A 53 -5.29 -5.18 -0.55
CA PHE A 53 -5.58 -3.75 -0.61
C PHE A 53 -5.95 -3.37 -2.03
N SER A 54 -6.79 -2.35 -2.13
CA SER A 54 -7.16 -1.76 -3.41
C SER A 54 -6.68 -0.32 -3.42
N ARG A 55 -6.22 0.14 -4.59
CA ARG A 55 -5.82 1.52 -4.74
C ARG A 55 -7.00 2.42 -4.47
N THR A 56 -6.81 3.41 -3.60
CA THR A 56 -7.86 4.37 -3.32
C THR A 56 -8.04 5.27 -4.54
N GLU A 57 -9.26 5.30 -5.13
CA GLU A 57 -9.58 6.09 -6.30
C GLU A 57 -10.46 7.23 -5.89
N HIS A 58 -10.14 8.35 -6.37
CA HIS A 58 -11.02 9.47 -6.17
C HIS A 58 -11.49 9.96 -7.50
N ASP A 59 -11.54 10.06 -7.56
CA ASP A 59 -11.59 10.46 -8.50
C ASP A 59 -11.50 11.12 -9.09
N SER A 60 -11.26 11.05 -9.30
CA SER A 60 -10.86 11.35 -9.81
C SER A 60 -11.12 11.78 -10.73
N ARG A 61 -11.39 11.94 -10.93
CA ARG A 61 -11.64 12.32 -11.69
C ARG A 61 -12.23 12.75 -12.06
N ALA A 62 -12.23 12.92 -11.81
CA ALA A 62 -12.68 13.30 -12.20
C ALA A 62 -12.79 13.56 -12.40
#